data_fb46b2d304f5329cfd28561cd130020a
#
_entry.id   fb46b2d304f5329cfd28561cd130020a
#
_cell.length_a   1.000
_cell.length_b   1.000
_cell.length_c   1.000
_cell.angle_alpha   90.00
_cell.angle_beta   90.00
_cell.angle_gamma   90.00
#
_symmetry.space_group_name_H-M   'P 1'
#
loop_
_entity.id
_entity.type
_entity.pdbx_description
1 polymer ?
#
loop_
_entity_poly.entity_id
_entity_poly.type
_entity_poly.pdbx_seq_one_letter_code
_entity_poly.pdbx_strand_id
1 'polypeptide(L)'
;AKDVLVGTRGALLRVNLDDKKVTTVKAKTAQGYPARPVLHRGCVYAAWSGQGSFLRDCPGTNNDLARKVSTLNQASQAVFRTNRDVIVLNDVKTGGLWLPDKDMVEVKGWEEVKSKLENEDEQDDSNQRDQNAPKEHKDENHPPKANNDEYGVRAGGTAYLPVINNDTDEDADVL
;
A
#
# COMPACT_ATOMS: atom_id res chain seq x y z
N ALA A 1 12.19 21.38 7.34
CA ALA A 1 11.35 22.15 6.41
C ALA A 1 9.97 21.53 6.38
N LYS A 2 8.93 22.35 6.49
CA LYS A 2 7.53 21.90 6.44
C LYS A 2 7.03 22.04 4.99
N ASP A 3 7.34 21.06 4.16
CA ASP A 3 6.91 21.07 2.77
C ASP A 3 5.70 20.14 2.57
N VAL A 4 4.77 20.61 1.75
CA VAL A 4 3.63 19.81 1.27
C VAL A 4 3.80 19.55 -0.22
N LEU A 5 3.52 18.30 -0.61
CA LEU A 5 3.51 17.89 -2.01
C LEU A 5 2.10 17.95 -2.57
N VAL A 6 1.94 18.59 -3.71
CA VAL A 6 0.65 18.78 -4.37
C VAL A 6 0.74 18.29 -5.83
N GLY A 7 -0.03 17.25 -6.14
CA GLY A 7 -0.24 16.80 -7.52
C GLY A 7 -1.33 17.65 -8.18
N THR A 8 -1.01 18.31 -9.28
CA THR A 8 -1.98 18.97 -10.15
C THR A 8 -2.12 18.19 -11.45
N ARG A 9 -3.07 18.55 -12.32
CA ARG A 9 -3.24 17.89 -13.62
C ARG A 9 -2.03 17.97 -14.55
N GLY A 10 -1.12 18.92 -14.31
CA GLY A 10 0.01 19.16 -15.20
C GLY A 10 1.37 19.28 -14.48
N ALA A 11 1.42 19.11 -13.15
CA ALA A 11 2.66 19.29 -12.41
C ALA A 11 2.63 18.60 -11.04
N LEU A 12 3.82 18.29 -10.54
CA LEU A 12 4.08 18.06 -9.13
C LEU A 12 4.68 19.30 -8.52
N LEU A 13 4.03 19.85 -7.51
CA LEU A 13 4.43 21.05 -6.80
C LEU A 13 4.92 20.70 -5.40
N ARG A 14 5.92 21.42 -4.94
CA ARG A 14 6.36 21.46 -3.54
C ARG A 14 6.04 22.84 -2.99
N VAL A 15 5.27 22.88 -1.93
CA VAL A 15 4.87 24.11 -1.25
C VAL A 15 5.54 24.12 0.12
N ASN A 16 6.43 25.08 0.35
CA ASN A 16 6.99 25.32 1.66
C ASN A 16 5.97 26.10 2.49
N LEU A 17 5.63 25.58 3.68
CA LEU A 17 4.60 26.17 4.54
C LEU A 17 5.10 27.37 5.36
N ASP A 18 6.41 27.52 5.53
CA ASP A 18 6.98 28.60 6.32
C ASP A 18 7.04 29.92 5.51
N ASP A 19 7.57 29.87 4.29
CA ASP A 19 7.71 31.03 3.41
C ASP A 19 6.67 31.12 2.29
N LYS A 20 5.77 30.12 2.21
CA LYS A 20 4.71 29.97 1.19
C LYS A 20 5.25 29.87 -0.24
N LYS A 21 6.52 29.55 -0.40
CA LYS A 21 7.14 29.38 -1.69
C LYS A 21 6.66 28.12 -2.39
N VAL A 22 6.25 28.27 -3.65
CA VAL A 22 5.85 27.14 -4.51
C VAL A 22 6.95 26.87 -5.51
N THR A 23 7.43 25.63 -5.55
CA THR A 23 8.39 25.13 -6.54
C THR A 23 7.79 24.00 -7.34
N THR A 24 8.02 23.99 -8.66
CA THR A 24 7.65 22.87 -9.52
C THR A 24 8.75 21.83 -9.49
N VAL A 25 8.44 20.62 -9.05
CA VAL A 25 9.43 19.55 -8.96
C VAL A 25 9.77 19.02 -10.35
N LYS A 26 8.76 18.67 -11.16
CA LYS A 26 8.93 18.37 -12.60
C LYS A 26 7.61 18.59 -13.34
N ALA A 27 7.63 19.34 -14.43
CA ALA A 27 6.41 19.71 -15.15
C ALA A 27 6.12 18.87 -16.41
N LYS A 28 7.13 18.35 -17.10
CA LYS A 28 6.95 17.86 -18.48
C LYS A 28 6.30 16.49 -18.63
N THR A 29 6.21 15.69 -17.58
CA THR A 29 5.64 14.32 -17.62
C THR A 29 4.33 14.19 -16.88
N ALA A 30 3.98 15.16 -16.06
CA ALA A 30 2.76 15.18 -15.26
C ALA A 30 1.55 15.55 -16.13
N GLN A 31 0.72 14.59 -16.47
CA GLN A 31 -0.53 14.85 -17.20
C GLN A 31 -1.60 13.84 -16.78
N GLY A 32 -2.82 14.32 -16.54
CA GLY A 32 -3.96 13.48 -16.21
C GLY A 32 -4.51 13.76 -14.80
N TYR A 33 -5.11 12.73 -14.21
CA TYR A 33 -5.68 12.82 -12.87
C TYR A 33 -4.62 12.41 -11.84
N PRO A 34 -4.19 13.34 -10.96
CA PRO A 34 -3.12 13.05 -10.01
C PRO A 34 -3.60 12.12 -8.89
N ALA A 35 -2.83 11.09 -8.59
CA ALA A 35 -2.85 10.45 -7.29
C ALA A 35 -2.25 11.40 -6.25
N ARG A 36 -2.65 11.30 -4.99
CA ARG A 36 -2.01 12.04 -3.90
C ARG A 36 -0.53 11.67 -3.83
N PRO A 37 0.40 12.61 -4.01
CA PRO A 37 1.82 12.31 -3.92
C PRO A 37 2.21 11.85 -2.53
N VAL A 38 3.24 11.00 -2.45
CA VAL A 38 3.78 10.53 -1.17
C VAL A 38 5.29 10.72 -1.10
N LEU A 39 5.78 10.96 0.10
CA LEU A 39 7.19 10.91 0.43
C LEU A 39 7.46 9.56 1.11
N HIS A 40 8.34 8.75 0.52
CA HIS A 40 8.71 7.45 1.05
C HIS A 40 10.22 7.24 0.89
N ARG A 41 10.92 6.94 1.97
CA ARG A 41 12.38 6.71 2.01
C ARG A 41 13.21 7.79 1.32
N GLY A 42 12.84 9.06 1.52
CA GLY A 42 13.54 10.22 0.94
C GLY A 42 13.19 10.52 -0.52
N CYS A 43 12.42 9.69 -1.19
CA CYS A 43 11.93 9.89 -2.54
C CYS A 43 10.50 10.39 -2.56
N VAL A 44 10.18 11.27 -3.50
CA VAL A 44 8.82 11.68 -3.80
C VAL A 44 8.27 10.81 -4.92
N TYR A 45 7.08 10.28 -4.72
CA TYR A 45 6.35 9.48 -5.71
C TYR A 45 5.08 10.21 -6.12
N ALA A 46 4.87 10.35 -7.43
CA ALA A 46 3.68 10.94 -8.00
C ALA A 46 3.23 10.17 -9.25
N ALA A 47 1.93 10.06 -9.45
CA ALA A 47 1.35 9.35 -10.57
C ALA A 47 0.11 10.09 -11.07
N TRP A 48 -0.15 9.96 -12.37
CA TRP A 48 -1.33 10.54 -13.03
C TRP A 48 -1.99 9.48 -13.90
N SER A 49 -3.21 9.11 -13.54
CA SER A 49 -4.05 8.25 -14.38
C SER A 49 -4.58 9.01 -15.59
N GLY A 50 -5.13 8.28 -16.56
CA GLY A 50 -5.63 8.84 -17.82
C GLY A 50 -4.56 9.11 -18.87
N GLN A 51 -3.36 9.55 -18.47
CA GLN A 51 -2.20 9.70 -19.35
C GLN A 51 -1.04 8.78 -18.96
N GLY A 52 -1.20 8.01 -17.88
CA GLY A 52 -0.24 7.03 -17.43
C GLY A 52 1.12 7.62 -17.05
N SER A 53 1.15 8.82 -16.48
CA SER A 53 2.41 9.44 -16.09
C SER A 53 2.83 9.00 -14.69
N PHE A 54 4.11 8.71 -14.54
CA PHE A 54 4.72 8.39 -13.25
C PHE A 54 6.01 9.17 -13.05
N LEU A 55 6.24 9.59 -11.82
CA LEU A 55 7.44 10.29 -11.38
C LEU A 55 7.91 9.73 -10.04
N ARG A 56 9.20 9.44 -9.98
CA ARG A 56 9.97 9.24 -8.75
C ARG A 56 11.10 10.27 -8.74
N ASP A 57 11.17 11.08 -7.70
CA ASP A 57 12.19 12.13 -7.50
C ASP A 57 12.90 11.84 -6.18
N CYS A 58 14.18 11.51 -6.24
CA CYS A 58 15.01 11.08 -5.12
C CYS A 58 16.21 12.01 -4.97
N PRO A 59 16.07 13.17 -4.32
CA PRO A 59 17.13 14.17 -4.23
C PRO A 59 18.45 13.60 -3.69
N GLY A 60 19.55 13.90 -4.36
CA GLY A 60 20.89 13.44 -3.98
C GLY A 60 21.22 12.00 -4.37
N THR A 61 20.38 11.37 -5.18
CA THR A 61 20.64 10.02 -5.72
C THR A 61 20.45 10.00 -7.24
N ASN A 62 20.85 8.89 -7.88
CA ASN A 62 20.59 8.64 -9.30
C ASN A 62 19.30 7.82 -9.55
N ASN A 63 18.40 7.79 -8.59
CA ASN A 63 17.18 6.97 -8.65
C ASN A 63 15.96 7.71 -9.17
N ASP A 64 16.14 8.88 -9.76
CA ASP A 64 15.07 9.61 -10.40
C ASP A 64 14.51 8.85 -11.59
N LEU A 65 13.19 8.83 -11.69
CA LEU A 65 12.50 8.19 -12.79
C LEU A 65 11.28 9.01 -13.21
N ALA A 66 11.17 9.28 -14.51
CA ALA A 66 9.97 9.85 -15.10
C ALA A 66 9.62 9.03 -16.34
N ARG A 67 8.44 8.39 -16.35
CA ARG A 67 8.06 7.52 -17.46
C ARG A 67 6.55 7.48 -17.69
N LYS A 68 6.18 7.01 -18.86
CA LYS A 68 4.81 6.62 -19.20
C LYS A 68 4.59 5.15 -18.89
N VAL A 69 3.45 4.84 -18.28
CA VAL A 69 3.00 3.50 -17.91
C VAL A 69 1.65 3.29 -18.58
N SER A 70 1.63 2.52 -19.67
CA SER A 70 0.43 2.38 -20.52
C SER A 70 -0.77 1.81 -19.75
N THR A 71 -0.53 0.86 -18.85
CA THR A 71 -1.58 0.23 -18.05
C THR A 71 -2.20 1.17 -17.03
N LEU A 72 -1.47 2.18 -16.57
CA LEU A 72 -1.98 3.22 -15.68
C LEU A 72 -2.96 4.18 -16.38
N ASN A 73 -3.02 4.20 -17.72
CA ASN A 73 -4.00 5.00 -18.45
C ASN A 73 -5.43 4.61 -18.11
N GLN A 74 -5.67 3.36 -17.82
CA GLN A 74 -7.00 2.81 -17.52
C GLN A 74 -7.38 2.97 -16.05
N ALA A 75 -6.43 3.32 -15.18
CA ALA A 75 -6.70 3.55 -13.78
C ALA A 75 -7.65 4.74 -13.62
N SER A 76 -8.67 4.56 -12.78
CA SER A 76 -9.67 5.60 -12.54
C SER A 76 -9.52 6.26 -11.18
N GLN A 77 -8.96 5.56 -10.21
CA GLN A 77 -8.72 6.04 -8.86
C GLN A 77 -7.43 5.45 -8.28
N ALA A 78 -6.30 5.93 -8.79
CA ALA A 78 -4.99 5.49 -8.33
C ALA A 78 -4.63 6.11 -6.97
N VAL A 79 -4.18 5.27 -6.04
CA VAL A 79 -3.82 5.66 -4.67
C VAL A 79 -2.51 4.99 -4.28
N PHE A 80 -1.55 5.77 -3.80
CA PHE A 80 -0.34 5.21 -3.18
C PHE A 80 -0.66 4.63 -1.80
N ARG A 81 -0.12 3.46 -1.53
CA ARG A 81 -0.14 2.79 -0.25
C ARG A 81 1.29 2.48 0.18
N THR A 82 1.57 2.74 1.45
CA THR A 82 2.88 2.44 2.04
C THR A 82 2.68 1.54 3.25
N ASN A 83 3.50 0.50 3.34
CA ASN A 83 3.59 -0.36 4.51
C ASN A 83 5.06 -0.61 4.81
N ARG A 84 5.56 -0.02 5.89
CA ARG A 84 6.99 -0.04 6.27
C ARG A 84 7.87 0.40 5.09
N ASP A 85 8.61 -0.54 4.51
CA ASP A 85 9.56 -0.31 3.42
C ASP A 85 8.98 -0.50 2.02
N VAL A 86 7.73 -0.92 1.93
CA VAL A 86 7.06 -1.19 0.66
C VAL A 86 6.15 -0.04 0.28
N ILE A 87 6.21 0.37 -0.99
CA ILE A 87 5.28 1.30 -1.62
C ILE A 87 4.61 0.62 -2.81
N VAL A 88 3.30 0.78 -2.91
CA VAL A 88 2.51 0.33 -4.06
C VAL A 88 1.62 1.44 -4.57
N LEU A 89 1.29 1.42 -5.85
CA LEU A 89 0.22 2.22 -6.43
C LEU A 89 -0.93 1.28 -6.78
N ASN A 90 -2.10 1.53 -6.22
CA ASN A 90 -3.28 0.69 -6.40
C ASN A 90 -4.41 1.51 -7.03
N ASP A 91 -5.05 0.98 -8.07
CA ASP A 91 -6.33 1.49 -8.52
C ASP A 91 -7.46 0.81 -7.74
N VAL A 92 -8.09 1.56 -6.84
CA VAL A 92 -9.12 1.02 -5.94
C VAL A 92 -10.42 0.62 -6.64
N LYS A 93 -10.59 0.97 -7.92
CA LYS A 93 -11.78 0.60 -8.69
C LYS A 93 -11.56 -0.65 -9.54
N THR A 94 -10.40 -0.76 -10.18
CA THR A 94 -10.11 -1.86 -11.11
C THR A 94 -9.26 -2.95 -10.48
N GLY A 95 -8.70 -2.71 -9.29
CA GLY A 95 -7.76 -3.63 -8.63
C GLY A 95 -6.35 -3.63 -9.22
N GLY A 96 -6.07 -2.78 -10.22
CA GLY A 96 -4.73 -2.65 -10.78
C GLY A 96 -3.70 -2.30 -9.72
N LEU A 97 -2.56 -2.96 -9.74
CA LEU A 97 -1.47 -2.78 -8.78
C LEU A 97 -0.14 -2.63 -9.49
N TRP A 98 0.62 -1.62 -9.10
CA TRP A 98 1.98 -1.35 -9.62
C TRP A 98 2.95 -1.20 -8.46
N LEU A 99 4.21 -1.55 -8.73
CA LEU A 99 5.34 -1.45 -7.80
C LEU A 99 6.22 -0.24 -8.17
N PRO A 100 6.07 0.93 -7.54
CA PRO A 100 6.85 2.13 -7.84
C PRO A 100 8.35 1.97 -7.66
N ASP A 101 8.79 1.20 -6.66
CA ASP A 101 10.21 0.90 -6.42
C ASP A 101 10.82 -0.05 -7.46
N LYS A 102 9.99 -0.78 -8.18
CA LYS A 102 10.38 -1.66 -9.29
C LYS A 102 10.02 -1.05 -10.64
N ASP A 103 10.22 0.27 -10.76
CA ASP A 103 9.98 1.01 -12.00
C ASP A 103 8.57 0.83 -12.57
N MET A 104 7.57 0.80 -11.70
CA MET A 104 6.16 0.64 -12.06
C MET A 104 5.85 -0.70 -12.75
N VAL A 105 6.48 -1.76 -12.33
CA VAL A 105 6.06 -3.12 -12.73
C VAL A 105 4.63 -3.34 -12.26
N GLU A 106 3.77 -3.71 -13.19
CA GLU A 106 2.39 -4.11 -12.88
C GLU A 106 2.36 -5.52 -12.33
N VAL A 107 1.69 -5.69 -11.21
CA VAL A 107 1.45 -7.01 -10.62
C VAL A 107 0.24 -7.61 -11.33
N LYS A 108 0.48 -8.69 -12.07
CA LYS A 108 -0.54 -9.46 -12.80
C LYS A 108 -0.70 -10.84 -12.16
N GLY A 109 -1.81 -11.45 -12.41
CA GLY A 109 -2.01 -12.86 -12.07
C GLY A 109 -2.48 -13.11 -10.63
N TRP A 110 -3.21 -12.18 -10.03
CA TRP A 110 -3.89 -12.42 -8.76
C TRP A 110 -4.78 -13.68 -8.80
N GLU A 111 -5.42 -13.93 -9.93
CA GLU A 111 -6.20 -15.14 -10.19
C GLU A 111 -5.32 -16.41 -10.15
N GLU A 112 -4.09 -16.32 -10.69
CA GLU A 112 -3.14 -17.44 -10.63
C GLU A 112 -2.59 -17.67 -9.23
N VAL A 113 -2.39 -16.60 -8.45
CA VAL A 113 -1.97 -16.71 -7.04
C VAL A 113 -3.08 -17.33 -6.23
N LYS A 114 -4.32 -16.90 -6.43
CA LYS A 114 -5.49 -17.47 -5.78
C LYS A 114 -5.66 -18.95 -6.12
N SER A 115 -5.58 -19.31 -7.41
CA SER A 115 -5.68 -20.71 -7.83
C SER A 115 -4.53 -21.60 -7.34
N LYS A 116 -3.32 -21.04 -7.16
CA LYS A 116 -2.20 -21.77 -6.55
C LYS A 116 -2.42 -22.01 -5.06
N LEU A 117 -2.90 -21.00 -4.34
CA LEU A 117 -3.26 -21.16 -2.93
C LEU A 117 -4.38 -22.18 -2.74
N GLU A 118 -5.41 -22.14 -3.59
CA GLU A 118 -6.50 -23.12 -3.56
C GLU A 118 -6.05 -24.54 -3.93
N ASN A 119 -5.00 -24.71 -4.77
CA ASN A 119 -4.47 -26.01 -5.19
C ASN A 119 -3.35 -26.53 -4.25
N GLU A 120 -2.67 -25.65 -3.52
CA GLU A 120 -1.68 -26.08 -2.51
C GLU A 120 -2.36 -26.71 -1.28
N ASP A 121 -3.61 -26.34 -1.00
CA ASP A 121 -4.41 -26.98 0.06
C ASP A 121 -4.85 -28.42 -0.29
N GLU A 122 -4.76 -28.86 -1.57
CA GLU A 122 -5.14 -30.21 -1.98
C GLU A 122 -3.96 -31.21 -2.08
N GLN A 123 -2.69 -30.80 -1.97
CA GLN A 123 -1.54 -31.68 -2.26
C GLN A 123 -0.43 -31.77 -1.23
N ASP A 124 -0.52 -31.24 -0.03
CA ASP A 124 0.57 -31.42 0.94
C ASP A 124 0.11 -31.99 2.29
N ASP A 125 -0.13 -33.31 2.27
CA ASP A 125 -0.19 -34.12 3.46
C ASP A 125 1.20 -34.72 3.75
N SER A 126 2.24 -33.87 3.85
CA SER A 126 3.48 -34.21 4.57
C SER A 126 4.43 -33.01 4.74
N ASN A 127 4.59 -32.63 6.02
CA ASN A 127 5.74 -31.93 6.60
C ASN A 127 5.95 -30.44 6.36
N GLN A 128 5.72 -29.73 7.43
CA GLN A 128 6.01 -28.34 7.80
C GLN A 128 4.84 -27.37 7.61
N ARG A 129 3.88 -27.52 8.51
CA ARG A 129 2.85 -26.51 8.76
C ARG A 129 3.51 -25.24 9.30
N ASP A 130 3.41 -24.15 8.51
CA ASP A 130 3.52 -22.82 9.04
C ASP A 130 2.36 -22.62 10.04
N GLN A 131 2.68 -22.45 11.32
CA GLN A 131 1.69 -22.46 12.42
C GLN A 131 0.78 -21.21 12.41
N ASN A 132 0.82 -20.37 11.39
CA ASN A 132 0.06 -19.11 11.27
C ASN A 132 -0.88 -19.03 10.06
N ALA A 133 -1.12 -20.12 9.35
CA ALA A 133 -2.14 -20.13 8.30
C ALA A 133 -3.52 -20.46 8.91
N PRO A 134 -4.58 -19.67 8.60
CA PRO A 134 -5.94 -19.99 9.04
C PRO A 134 -6.34 -21.36 8.48
N LYS A 135 -6.74 -22.27 9.34
CA LYS A 135 -7.33 -23.55 8.92
C LYS A 135 -8.80 -23.32 8.64
N GLU A 136 -9.25 -23.54 7.41
CA GLU A 136 -10.68 -23.70 7.16
C GLU A 136 -11.18 -24.96 7.88
N HIS A 137 -11.97 -24.76 8.93
CA HIS A 137 -12.73 -25.82 9.56
C HIS A 137 -14.10 -25.97 8.88
N LYS A 138 -14.39 -27.15 8.38
CA LYS A 138 -15.69 -27.54 7.78
C LYS A 138 -16.69 -28.07 8.79
N ASP A 139 -16.35 -28.04 10.06
CA ASP A 139 -17.17 -28.58 11.13
C ASP A 139 -17.77 -27.46 11.98
N GLU A 140 -18.61 -27.80 12.91
CA GLU A 140 -19.42 -26.92 13.74
C GLU A 140 -18.66 -25.69 14.26
N ASN A 141 -19.09 -24.48 13.87
CA ASN A 141 -18.47 -23.23 14.26
C ASN A 141 -18.73 -22.91 15.73
N HIS A 142 -17.69 -22.66 16.51
CA HIS A 142 -17.78 -22.26 17.91
C HIS A 142 -17.60 -20.75 18.05
N PRO A 143 -18.23 -20.11 19.02
CA PRO A 143 -18.05 -18.67 19.24
C PRO A 143 -16.65 -18.37 19.79
N PRO A 144 -16.01 -17.29 19.36
CA PRO A 144 -14.71 -16.88 19.86
C PRO A 144 -14.77 -16.55 21.35
N LYS A 145 -13.67 -16.76 22.04
CA LYS A 145 -13.49 -16.48 23.46
C LYS A 145 -12.65 -15.23 23.66
N ALA A 146 -13.29 -14.16 24.07
CA ALA A 146 -12.63 -12.93 24.47
C ALA A 146 -11.99 -13.09 25.86
N ASN A 147 -10.76 -12.65 26.00
CA ASN A 147 -10.03 -12.62 27.25
C ASN A 147 -9.90 -11.18 27.74
N ASN A 148 -9.73 -11.01 29.05
CA ASN A 148 -9.55 -9.68 29.63
C ASN A 148 -8.20 -9.11 29.29
N ASP A 149 -8.17 -7.82 28.96
CA ASP A 149 -6.99 -7.05 28.71
C ASP A 149 -6.65 -6.12 29.88
N GLU A 150 -5.36 -5.94 30.15
CA GLU A 150 -4.88 -4.97 31.12
C GLU A 150 -3.73 -4.16 30.51
N TYR A 151 -3.92 -2.87 30.40
CA TYR A 151 -2.92 -1.96 29.80
C TYR A 151 -2.61 -0.78 30.71
N GLY A 152 -1.32 -0.47 30.83
CA GLY A 152 -0.83 0.72 31.48
C GLY A 152 -0.72 1.90 30.51
N VAL A 153 -1.33 3.05 30.84
CA VAL A 153 -1.18 4.28 30.08
C VAL A 153 -0.80 5.45 31.01
N ARG A 154 0.08 6.34 30.53
CA ARG A 154 0.42 7.55 31.27
C ARG A 154 -0.73 8.53 31.22
N ALA A 155 -0.99 9.23 32.32
CA ALA A 155 -1.99 10.29 32.37
C ALA A 155 -1.71 11.36 31.30
N GLY A 156 -2.72 11.70 30.50
CA GLY A 156 -2.61 12.61 29.36
C GLY A 156 -1.94 12.03 28.11
N GLY A 157 -1.56 10.76 28.11
CA GLY A 157 -1.03 10.06 26.93
C GLY A 157 -2.11 9.35 26.11
N THR A 158 -1.75 8.96 24.90
CA THR A 158 -2.56 8.10 24.03
C THR A 158 -1.85 6.75 23.91
N ALA A 159 -2.61 5.66 24.05
CA ALA A 159 -2.12 4.30 23.84
C ALA A 159 -2.94 3.59 22.75
N TYR A 160 -2.27 2.78 21.95
CA TYR A 160 -2.92 1.83 21.05
C TYR A 160 -3.15 0.52 21.84
N LEU A 161 -4.38 0.06 21.87
CA LEU A 161 -4.76 -1.14 22.62
C LEU A 161 -5.03 -2.30 21.64
N PRO A 162 -4.13 -3.28 21.51
CA PRO A 162 -4.32 -4.47 20.69
C PRO A 162 -5.20 -5.51 21.40
N VAL A 163 -6.46 -5.19 21.60
CA VAL A 163 -7.41 -5.93 22.45
C VAL A 163 -7.77 -7.34 21.99
N ILE A 164 -7.43 -7.70 20.75
CA ILE A 164 -7.69 -9.04 20.20
C ILE A 164 -6.48 -9.99 20.32
N ASN A 165 -5.32 -9.53 20.84
CA ASN A 165 -4.09 -10.33 20.81
C ASN A 165 -4.12 -11.58 21.70
N ASN A 166 -4.92 -11.59 22.72
CA ASN A 166 -5.07 -12.69 23.69
C ASN A 166 -6.41 -13.42 23.56
N ASP A 167 -7.25 -13.02 22.62
CA ASP A 167 -8.50 -13.71 22.31
C ASP A 167 -8.20 -14.99 21.53
N THR A 168 -9.08 -15.96 21.65
CA THR A 168 -8.90 -17.28 21.02
C THR A 168 -10.19 -17.76 20.38
N ASP A 169 -10.03 -18.46 19.28
CA ASP A 169 -11.11 -19.17 18.61
C ASP A 169 -10.72 -20.66 18.48
N GLU A 170 -11.61 -21.58 18.83
CA GLU A 170 -11.33 -23.02 18.78
C GLU A 170 -11.21 -23.53 17.34
N ASP A 171 -11.90 -22.87 16.43
CA ASP A 171 -11.90 -23.21 15.01
C ASP A 171 -10.77 -22.50 14.23
N ALA A 172 -9.98 -21.67 14.93
CA ALA A 172 -8.91 -20.85 14.38
C ALA A 172 -9.40 -19.81 13.33
N ASP A 173 -10.64 -19.40 13.44
CA ASP A 173 -11.20 -18.34 12.62
C ASP A 173 -10.53 -16.98 12.91
N VAL A 174 -10.62 -16.06 11.97
CA VAL A 174 -10.06 -14.73 12.12
C VAL A 174 -10.92 -13.92 13.07
N LEU A 175 -10.33 -13.48 14.19
CA LEU A 175 -10.96 -12.62 15.20
C LEU A 175 -11.06 -11.16 14.73
#